data_dd293a73da5a69e94583b1deeb784da4
#
_entry.id   dd293a73da5a69e94583b1deeb784da4
#
_cell.length_a   1.000
_cell.length_b   1.000
_cell.length_c   1.000
_cell.angle_alpha   90.00
_cell.angle_beta   90.00
_cell.angle_gamma   90.00
#
_symmetry.space_group_name_H-M   'P 1'
#
loop_
_entity.id
_entity.type
_entity.pdbx_description
1 polymer ?
#
loop_
_entity_poly.entity_id
_entity_poly.type
_entity_poly.pdbx_seq_one_letter_code
_entity_poly.pdbx_strand_id
1 'polypeptide(L)'
;MIVSAIVAAARNGVIGKDNQIPWHLSSDLKYFKRTTLDHHVIMGRKSFISIGRPLPKRTNIIITRDPYFAASGCLVARSVEEALSIAYDNDETEAFIIGGGQIYALSMPFLDRIYLTEVDAEPDGDVFFTDFNPKEWTLLSSEAHPADEKNDHAYTFKVYERIREEEE
;
A
#
# COMPACT_ATOMS: atom_id res chain seq x y z
N MET A 1 -16.17 3.77 5.89
CA MET A 1 -14.86 3.94 5.22
C MET A 1 -14.28 2.57 4.89
N ILE A 2 -13.85 2.39 3.66
CA ILE A 2 -13.12 1.20 3.23
C ILE A 2 -11.64 1.39 3.59
N VAL A 3 -11.01 0.37 4.16
CA VAL A 3 -9.57 0.38 4.46
C VAL A 3 -8.88 -0.54 3.48
N SER A 4 -8.00 0.01 2.66
CA SER A 4 -7.32 -0.71 1.58
C SER A 4 -5.81 -0.64 1.72
N ALA A 5 -5.13 -1.70 1.31
CA ALA A 5 -3.71 -1.65 1.04
C ALA A 5 -3.49 -1.60 -0.47
N ILE A 6 -2.47 -0.89 -0.90
CA ILE A 6 -2.00 -0.90 -2.29
C ILE A 6 -0.50 -1.18 -2.28
N VAL A 7 -0.09 -2.22 -3.02
CA VAL A 7 1.26 -2.75 -2.96
C VAL A 7 1.63 -3.44 -4.26
N ALA A 8 2.88 -3.32 -4.66
CA ALA A 8 3.48 -4.17 -5.70
C ALA A 8 4.44 -5.15 -5.03
N ALA A 9 4.29 -6.43 -5.29
CA ALA A 9 5.10 -7.48 -4.71
C ALA A 9 5.54 -8.49 -5.78
N ALA A 10 6.79 -8.92 -5.70
CA ALA A 10 7.31 -10.00 -6.54
C ALA A 10 6.70 -11.35 -6.15
N ARG A 11 6.88 -12.36 -6.99
CA ARG A 11 6.38 -13.72 -6.72
C ARG A 11 6.88 -14.30 -5.41
N ASN A 12 8.11 -13.94 -4.99
CA ASN A 12 8.69 -14.35 -3.72
C ASN A 12 8.30 -13.44 -2.54
N GLY A 13 7.38 -12.49 -2.75
CA GLY A 13 6.89 -11.59 -1.72
C GLY A 13 7.72 -10.32 -1.51
N VAL A 14 8.84 -10.17 -2.21
CA VAL A 14 9.73 -9.00 -2.06
C VAL A 14 9.02 -7.72 -2.50
N ILE A 15 9.09 -6.69 -1.67
CA ILE A 15 8.58 -5.34 -1.95
C ILE A 15 9.67 -4.26 -1.87
N GLY A 16 10.85 -4.60 -1.37
CA GLY A 16 11.96 -3.66 -1.26
C GLY A 16 13.30 -4.34 -1.05
N LYS A 17 14.35 -3.61 -1.44
CA LYS A 17 15.76 -3.96 -1.21
C LYS A 17 16.56 -2.68 -1.04
N ASP A 18 17.36 -2.58 0.03
CA ASP A 18 18.23 -1.43 0.32
C ASP A 18 17.47 -0.09 0.24
N ASN A 19 16.26 -0.03 0.80
CA ASN A 19 15.33 1.11 0.80
C ASN A 19 14.85 1.53 -0.60
N GLN A 20 14.93 0.65 -1.59
CA GLN A 20 14.47 0.90 -2.96
C GLN A 20 13.53 -0.21 -3.44
N ILE A 21 12.70 0.12 -4.40
CA ILE A 21 11.88 -0.86 -5.12
C ILE A 21 12.78 -1.52 -6.17
N PRO A 22 12.88 -2.87 -6.19
CA PRO A 22 13.87 -3.56 -7.03
C PRO A 22 13.49 -3.73 -8.51
N TRP A 23 12.53 -2.95 -9.01
CA TRP A 23 12.11 -2.95 -10.42
C TRP A 23 11.61 -1.58 -10.84
N HIS A 24 11.47 -1.38 -12.15
CA HIS A 24 10.83 -0.19 -12.71
C HIS A 24 9.60 -0.60 -13.53
N LEU A 25 8.43 -0.19 -13.05
CA LEU A 25 7.13 -0.42 -13.69
C LEU A 25 6.36 0.89 -13.80
N SER A 26 6.51 1.58 -14.91
CA SER A 26 5.86 2.87 -15.15
C SER A 26 4.33 2.77 -15.05
N SER A 27 3.76 1.68 -15.56
CA SER A 27 2.30 1.45 -15.52
C SER A 27 1.78 1.26 -14.10
N ASP A 28 2.58 0.65 -13.21
CA ASP A 28 2.23 0.49 -11.80
C ASP A 28 2.24 1.83 -11.06
N LEU A 29 3.22 2.70 -11.34
CA LEU A 29 3.27 4.04 -10.77
C LEU A 29 2.04 4.88 -11.16
N LYS A 30 1.61 4.77 -12.42
CA LYS A 30 0.38 5.44 -12.90
C LYS A 30 -0.87 4.87 -12.26
N TYR A 31 -0.95 3.56 -12.11
CA TYR A 31 -2.05 2.88 -11.43
C TYR A 31 -2.15 3.30 -9.97
N PHE A 32 -1.04 3.33 -9.26
CA PHE A 32 -0.96 3.82 -7.88
C PHE A 32 -1.48 5.25 -7.77
N LYS A 33 -1.01 6.14 -8.64
CA LYS A 33 -1.40 7.55 -8.63
C LYS A 33 -2.90 7.73 -8.83
N ARG A 34 -3.48 7.12 -9.88
CA ARG A 34 -4.92 7.29 -10.17
C ARG A 34 -5.81 6.64 -9.13
N THR A 35 -5.35 5.55 -8.51
CA THR A 35 -6.13 4.84 -7.48
C THR A 35 -6.17 5.61 -6.17
N THR A 36 -5.07 6.25 -5.77
CA THR A 36 -4.94 6.94 -4.49
C THR A 36 -5.28 8.43 -4.56
N LEU A 37 -5.45 8.99 -5.75
CA LEU A 37 -5.68 10.43 -5.93
C LEU A 37 -6.92 10.89 -5.15
N ASP A 38 -6.81 12.02 -4.47
CA ASP A 38 -7.86 12.64 -3.64
C ASP A 38 -8.26 11.81 -2.40
N HIS A 39 -7.47 10.80 -2.04
CA HIS A 39 -7.67 10.00 -0.84
C HIS A 39 -6.61 10.25 0.23
N HIS A 40 -6.85 9.72 1.42
CA HIS A 40 -5.83 9.65 2.47
C HIS A 40 -4.89 8.49 2.19
N VAL A 41 -3.58 8.77 2.22
CA VAL A 41 -2.54 7.74 2.12
C VAL A 41 -1.80 7.66 3.45
N ILE A 42 -1.63 6.45 3.96
CA ILE A 42 -1.07 6.15 5.28
C ILE A 42 0.22 5.36 5.09
N MET A 43 1.30 5.85 5.67
CA MET A 43 2.63 5.28 5.49
C MET A 43 3.46 5.36 6.75
N GLY A 44 4.49 4.54 6.86
CA GLY A 44 5.50 4.66 7.89
C GLY A 44 6.52 5.76 7.56
N ARG A 45 7.24 6.21 8.59
CA ARG A 45 8.25 7.27 8.46
C ARG A 45 9.34 6.92 7.44
N LYS A 46 9.83 5.66 7.42
CA LYS A 46 10.87 5.24 6.48
C LYS A 46 10.41 5.32 5.04
N SER A 47 9.16 4.95 4.76
CA SER A 47 8.55 5.07 3.43
C SER A 47 8.45 6.54 3.01
N PHE A 48 8.03 7.41 3.92
CA PHE A 48 7.98 8.84 3.65
C PHE A 48 9.36 9.42 3.32
N ILE A 49 10.39 9.07 4.10
CA ILE A 49 11.76 9.51 3.85
C ILE A 49 12.25 9.04 2.47
N SER A 50 11.92 7.80 2.10
CA SER A 50 12.26 7.25 0.79
C SER A 50 11.58 7.98 -0.36
N ILE A 51 10.30 8.35 -0.21
CA ILE A 51 9.55 9.14 -1.20
C ILE A 51 10.10 10.57 -1.28
N GLY A 52 10.51 11.14 -0.14
CA GLY A 52 11.18 12.43 -0.03
C GLY A 52 10.28 13.65 0.02
N ARG A 53 8.98 13.50 -0.20
CA ARG A 53 8.00 14.60 -0.18
C ARG A 53 6.58 14.07 -0.02
N PRO A 54 5.61 14.89 0.43
CA PRO A 54 4.21 14.51 0.41
C PRO A 54 3.73 14.20 -1.02
N LEU A 55 2.90 13.18 -1.14
CA LEU A 55 2.27 12.84 -2.41
C LEU A 55 1.22 13.91 -2.76
N PRO A 56 1.33 14.58 -3.94
CA PRO A 56 0.41 15.66 -4.29
C PRO A 56 -1.04 15.19 -4.43
N LYS A 57 -1.99 16.06 -4.10
CA LYS A 57 -3.44 15.82 -4.21
C LYS A 57 -3.94 14.63 -3.40
N ARG A 58 -3.24 14.31 -2.33
CA ARG A 58 -3.60 13.28 -1.36
C ARG A 58 -3.34 13.84 0.03
N THR A 59 -4.08 13.38 1.00
CA THR A 59 -3.82 13.69 2.40
C THR A 59 -2.84 12.65 2.94
N ASN A 60 -1.62 13.08 3.28
CA ASN A 60 -0.54 12.19 3.71
C ASN A 60 -0.55 12.07 5.23
N ILE A 61 -0.66 10.85 5.74
CA ILE A 61 -0.57 10.55 7.18
C ILE A 61 0.65 9.66 7.39
N ILE A 62 1.56 10.09 8.27
CA ILE A 62 2.78 9.37 8.56
C ILE A 62 2.65 8.78 9.96
N ILE A 63 2.86 7.46 10.08
CA ILE A 63 2.86 6.76 11.35
C ILE A 63 4.29 6.72 11.88
N THR A 64 4.48 7.23 13.10
CA THR A 64 5.76 7.18 13.80
C THR A 64 5.56 7.23 15.30
N ARG A 65 6.46 6.58 16.04
CA ARG A 65 6.51 6.68 17.51
C ARG A 65 7.35 7.87 18.00
N ASP A 66 8.05 8.54 17.09
CA ASP A 66 8.86 9.69 17.42
C ASP A 66 7.96 10.91 17.68
N PRO A 67 7.86 11.41 18.94
CA PRO A 67 6.98 12.54 19.26
C PRO A 67 7.46 13.86 18.68
N TYR A 68 8.71 13.93 18.22
CA TYR A 68 9.30 15.13 17.64
C TYR A 68 9.26 15.14 16.11
N PHE A 69 8.81 14.07 15.51
CA PHE A 69 8.71 14.02 14.05
C PHE A 69 7.61 14.94 13.53
N ALA A 70 7.97 15.75 12.55
CA ALA A 70 7.02 16.58 11.81
C ALA A 70 7.48 16.67 10.37
N ALA A 71 6.52 16.76 9.44
CA ALA A 71 6.78 16.97 8.03
C ALA A 71 5.75 17.94 7.47
N SER A 72 6.24 18.98 6.78
CA SER A 72 5.38 19.99 6.18
C SER A 72 4.42 19.35 5.17
N GLY A 73 3.15 19.69 5.28
CA GLY A 73 2.11 19.16 4.39
C GLY A 73 1.62 17.75 4.75
N CYS A 74 2.01 17.23 5.91
CA CYS A 74 1.62 15.89 6.36
C CYS A 74 0.96 15.95 7.74
N LEU A 75 0.08 14.99 7.99
CA LEU A 75 -0.43 14.66 9.31
C LEU A 75 0.44 13.56 9.92
N VAL A 76 0.53 13.51 11.24
CA VAL A 76 1.31 12.51 11.95
C VAL A 76 0.39 11.74 12.89
N ALA A 77 0.52 10.42 12.91
CA ALA A 77 -0.20 9.52 13.77
C ALA A 77 0.79 8.59 14.48
N ARG A 78 0.40 8.04 15.62
CA ARG A 78 1.24 7.15 16.43
C ARG A 78 0.97 5.67 16.18
N SER A 79 -0.15 5.36 15.51
CA SER A 79 -0.58 3.99 15.25
C SER A 79 -1.42 3.93 13.99
N VAL A 80 -1.64 2.73 13.48
CA VAL A 80 -2.56 2.50 12.37
C VAL A 80 -3.97 2.93 12.76
N GLU A 81 -4.42 2.59 13.97
CA GLU A 81 -5.75 2.94 14.47
C GLU A 81 -5.96 4.46 14.51
N GLU A 82 -4.97 5.20 14.99
CA GLU A 82 -5.04 6.68 15.03
C GLU A 82 -5.09 7.25 13.61
N ALA A 83 -4.27 6.74 12.69
CA ALA A 83 -4.28 7.17 11.28
C ALA A 83 -5.64 6.94 10.62
N LEU A 84 -6.25 5.78 10.87
CA LEU A 84 -7.57 5.45 10.35
C LEU A 84 -8.67 6.34 10.95
N SER A 85 -8.55 6.67 12.25
CA SER A 85 -9.47 7.62 12.91
C SER A 85 -9.39 9.01 12.29
N ILE A 86 -8.19 9.49 12.00
CA ILE A 86 -7.98 10.79 11.33
C ILE A 86 -8.66 10.79 9.95
N ALA A 87 -8.45 9.74 9.15
CA ALA A 87 -9.06 9.62 7.83
C ALA A 87 -10.59 9.59 7.93
N TYR A 88 -11.13 8.79 8.84
CA TYR A 88 -12.57 8.69 9.09
C TYR A 88 -13.17 10.04 9.49
N ASP A 89 -12.54 10.76 10.39
CA ASP A 89 -13.01 12.07 10.87
C ASP A 89 -12.93 13.13 9.77
N ASN A 90 -12.11 12.92 8.75
CA ASN A 90 -12.02 13.78 7.57
C ASN A 90 -12.98 13.33 6.43
N ASP A 91 -13.96 12.50 6.72
CA ASP A 91 -14.98 12.04 5.78
C ASP A 91 -14.40 11.20 4.62
N GLU A 92 -13.26 10.50 4.84
CA GLU A 92 -12.67 9.64 3.83
C GLU A 92 -13.58 8.44 3.51
N THR A 93 -13.72 8.13 2.24
CA THR A 93 -14.49 6.96 1.78
C THR A 93 -13.64 5.71 1.64
N GLU A 94 -12.38 5.86 1.26
CA GLU A 94 -11.43 4.76 1.12
C GLU A 94 -10.03 5.24 1.48
N ALA A 95 -9.48 4.77 2.59
CA ALA A 95 -8.12 5.08 3.03
C ALA A 95 -7.15 4.02 2.51
N PHE A 96 -5.96 4.43 2.07
CA PHE A 96 -4.94 3.56 1.48
C PHE A 96 -3.71 3.44 2.35
N ILE A 97 -3.41 2.22 2.78
CA ILE A 97 -2.13 1.86 3.41
C ILE A 97 -1.12 1.64 2.29
N ILE A 98 -0.02 2.38 2.31
CA ILE A 98 0.96 2.35 1.21
C ILE A 98 2.35 1.85 1.63
N GLY A 99 2.51 1.38 2.85
CA GLY A 99 3.70 0.70 3.32
C GLY A 99 4.48 1.46 4.38
N GLY A 100 5.68 1.01 4.74
CA GLY A 100 6.33 -0.22 4.24
C GLY A 100 5.88 -1.51 4.89
N GLY A 101 6.76 -2.50 4.85
CA GLY A 101 6.44 -3.87 5.28
C GLY A 101 5.84 -3.96 6.67
N GLN A 102 6.40 -3.24 7.65
CA GLN A 102 5.88 -3.23 9.02
C GLN A 102 4.47 -2.63 9.08
N ILE A 103 4.21 -1.57 8.35
CA ILE A 103 2.89 -0.92 8.33
C ILE A 103 1.86 -1.80 7.63
N TYR A 104 2.22 -2.50 6.56
CA TYR A 104 1.34 -3.51 5.96
C TYR A 104 0.98 -4.60 6.97
N ALA A 105 1.97 -5.13 7.69
CA ALA A 105 1.73 -6.18 8.70
C ALA A 105 0.80 -5.69 9.82
N LEU A 106 1.06 -4.51 10.36
CA LEU A 106 0.25 -3.92 11.44
C LEU A 106 -1.17 -3.58 11.00
N SER A 107 -1.37 -3.25 9.73
CA SER A 107 -2.68 -2.87 9.20
C SER A 107 -3.52 -4.04 8.71
N MET A 108 -2.94 -5.23 8.52
CA MET A 108 -3.62 -6.39 7.97
C MET A 108 -4.97 -6.71 8.64
N PRO A 109 -5.09 -6.69 9.98
CA PRO A 109 -6.39 -6.96 10.63
C PRO A 109 -7.50 -5.96 10.28
N PHE A 110 -7.15 -4.76 9.82
CA PHE A 110 -8.11 -3.70 9.52
C PHE A 110 -8.47 -3.62 8.04
N LEU A 111 -7.77 -4.34 7.17
CA LEU A 111 -7.95 -4.23 5.73
C LEU A 111 -9.26 -4.86 5.27
N ASP A 112 -9.98 -4.11 4.44
CA ASP A 112 -11.15 -4.57 3.71
C ASP A 112 -10.79 -5.03 2.30
N ARG A 113 -9.75 -4.41 1.72
CA ARG A 113 -9.38 -4.60 0.31
C ARG A 113 -7.86 -4.55 0.13
N ILE A 114 -7.33 -5.35 -0.79
CA ILE A 114 -5.92 -5.31 -1.18
C ILE A 114 -5.84 -5.13 -2.69
N TYR A 115 -5.20 -4.05 -3.11
CA TYR A 115 -4.79 -3.80 -4.50
C TYR A 115 -3.36 -4.29 -4.65
N LEU A 116 -3.20 -5.47 -5.19
CA LEU A 116 -1.90 -6.12 -5.33
C LEU A 116 -1.46 -6.12 -6.79
N THR A 117 -0.32 -5.50 -7.07
CA THR A 117 0.37 -5.71 -8.34
C THR A 117 1.37 -6.85 -8.13
N GLU A 118 1.07 -8.00 -8.75
CA GLU A 118 1.95 -9.17 -8.71
C GLU A 118 2.97 -9.04 -9.83
N VAL A 119 4.23 -8.88 -9.46
CA VAL A 119 5.34 -8.68 -10.40
C VAL A 119 5.98 -10.03 -10.71
N ASP A 120 6.11 -10.35 -11.99
CA ASP A 120 6.69 -11.61 -12.47
C ASP A 120 8.23 -11.56 -12.39
N ALA A 121 8.73 -11.55 -11.17
CA ALA A 121 10.15 -11.51 -10.83
C ALA A 121 10.40 -12.19 -9.48
N GLU A 122 11.64 -12.59 -9.24
CA GLU A 122 12.10 -13.17 -7.97
C GLU A 122 13.41 -12.52 -7.55
N PRO A 123 13.41 -11.18 -7.32
CA PRO A 123 14.64 -10.49 -6.90
C PRO A 123 15.03 -10.85 -5.48
N ASP A 124 16.29 -10.64 -5.14
CA ASP A 124 16.72 -10.58 -3.75
C ASP A 124 16.09 -9.36 -3.09
N GLY A 125 15.72 -9.47 -1.84
CA GLY A 125 15.15 -8.35 -1.10
C GLY A 125 15.21 -8.54 0.39
N ASP A 126 15.01 -7.44 1.11
CA ASP A 126 15.05 -7.39 2.57
C ASP A 126 13.71 -6.98 3.19
N VAL A 127 12.77 -6.55 2.36
CA VAL A 127 11.41 -6.20 2.81
C VAL A 127 10.40 -7.02 2.03
N PHE A 128 9.44 -7.61 2.75
CA PHE A 128 8.44 -8.50 2.19
C PHE A 128 7.04 -8.03 2.52
N PHE A 129 6.11 -8.27 1.60
CA PHE A 129 4.69 -8.10 1.88
C PHE A 129 4.22 -9.21 2.83
N THR A 130 3.38 -8.83 3.79
CA THR A 130 2.81 -9.78 4.76
C THR A 130 1.93 -10.80 4.03
N ASP A 131 2.18 -12.07 4.30
CA ASP A 131 1.33 -13.15 3.79
C ASP A 131 -0.11 -12.97 4.26
N PHE A 132 -1.06 -13.16 3.37
CA PHE A 132 -2.46 -13.20 3.70
C PHE A 132 -3.05 -14.56 3.32
N ASN A 133 -4.02 -15.02 4.12
CA ASN A 133 -4.66 -16.31 3.88
C ASN A 133 -5.65 -16.19 2.72
N PRO A 134 -5.41 -16.81 1.55
CA PRO A 134 -6.31 -16.69 0.40
C PRO A 134 -7.73 -17.20 0.64
N LYS A 135 -7.94 -17.99 1.69
CA LYS A 135 -9.28 -18.46 2.10
C LYS A 135 -10.12 -17.36 2.74
N GLU A 136 -9.49 -16.26 3.20
CA GLU A 136 -10.17 -15.12 3.82
C GLU A 136 -10.49 -14.00 2.82
N TRP A 137 -10.06 -14.16 1.57
CA TRP A 137 -10.15 -13.12 0.55
C TRP A 137 -10.79 -13.64 -0.72
N THR A 138 -11.59 -12.79 -1.37
CA THR A 138 -12.15 -13.04 -2.71
C THR A 138 -11.38 -12.22 -3.74
N LEU A 139 -10.91 -12.87 -4.80
CA LEU A 139 -10.32 -12.15 -5.94
C LEU A 139 -11.44 -11.53 -6.77
N LEU A 140 -11.53 -10.19 -6.75
CA LEU A 140 -12.55 -9.45 -7.49
C LEU A 140 -12.15 -9.21 -8.94
N SER A 141 -10.87 -8.97 -9.22
CA SER A 141 -10.37 -8.68 -10.56
C SER A 141 -8.92 -9.09 -10.71
N SER A 142 -8.56 -9.42 -11.96
CA SER A 142 -7.19 -9.79 -12.32
C SER A 142 -6.94 -9.34 -13.76
N GLU A 143 -5.92 -8.52 -13.98
CA GLU A 143 -5.57 -7.96 -15.28
C GLU A 143 -4.07 -8.11 -15.52
N ALA A 144 -3.69 -9.01 -16.42
CA ALA A 144 -2.30 -9.31 -16.73
C ALA A 144 -1.77 -8.41 -17.84
N HIS A 145 -0.52 -7.98 -17.70
CA HIS A 145 0.18 -7.17 -18.69
C HIS A 145 1.59 -7.73 -18.94
N PRO A 146 2.09 -7.71 -20.17
CA PRO A 146 3.44 -8.13 -20.47
C PRO A 146 4.47 -7.07 -20.09
N ALA A 147 5.73 -7.48 -19.98
CA ALA A 147 6.86 -6.55 -19.94
C ALA A 147 6.93 -5.78 -21.27
N ASP A 148 7.41 -4.55 -21.20
CA ASP A 148 7.61 -3.69 -22.36
C ASP A 148 8.76 -2.69 -22.12
N GLU A 149 8.90 -1.70 -23.00
CA GLU A 149 9.97 -0.70 -22.92
C GLU A 149 9.93 0.13 -21.62
N LYS A 150 8.76 0.27 -21.00
CA LYS A 150 8.54 1.08 -19.79
C LYS A 150 8.35 0.23 -18.54
N ASN A 151 8.26 -1.08 -18.69
CA ASN A 151 7.99 -2.01 -17.60
C ASN A 151 8.94 -3.20 -17.69
N ASP A 152 9.85 -3.30 -16.72
CA ASP A 152 10.94 -4.29 -16.71
C ASP A 152 10.47 -5.73 -16.68
N HIS A 153 9.29 -5.98 -16.12
CA HIS A 153 8.74 -7.32 -15.93
C HIS A 153 7.27 -7.34 -16.31
N ALA A 154 6.75 -8.53 -16.63
CA ALA A 154 5.30 -8.74 -16.68
C ALA A 154 4.71 -8.53 -15.29
N TYR A 155 3.48 -8.07 -15.23
CA TYR A 155 2.80 -7.78 -13.97
C TYR A 155 1.31 -8.01 -14.12
N THR A 156 0.64 -8.26 -12.99
CA THR A 156 -0.80 -8.49 -12.95
C THR A 156 -1.41 -7.62 -11.86
N PHE A 157 -2.37 -6.78 -12.21
CA PHE A 157 -3.16 -6.02 -11.24
C PHE A 157 -4.25 -6.93 -10.69
N LYS A 158 -4.23 -7.17 -9.38
CA LYS A 158 -5.23 -7.97 -8.67
C LYS A 158 -5.90 -7.14 -7.59
N VAL A 159 -7.20 -7.30 -7.44
CA VAL A 159 -7.95 -6.69 -6.33
C VAL A 159 -8.61 -7.81 -5.54
N TYR A 160 -8.31 -7.84 -4.24
CA TYR A 160 -8.91 -8.77 -3.28
C TYR A 160 -9.81 -8.02 -2.32
N GLU A 161 -10.91 -8.64 -1.95
CA GLU A 161 -11.82 -8.16 -0.91
C GLU A 161 -11.93 -9.19 0.19
N ARG A 162 -11.91 -8.75 1.45
CA ARG A 162 -12.02 -9.66 2.59
C ARG A 162 -13.41 -10.29 2.62
N ILE A 163 -13.44 -11.60 2.78
CA ILE A 163 -14.69 -12.33 3.02
C ILE A 163 -15.13 -12.01 4.44
N ARG A 164 -16.35 -11.48 4.58
CA ARG A 164 -16.95 -11.23 5.88
C ARG A 164 -18.01 -12.28 6.12
N GLU A 165 -18.01 -12.86 7.35
CA GLU A 165 -19.11 -13.70 7.78
C GLU A 165 -20.34 -12.81 7.97
N GLU A 166 -21.48 -13.24 7.41
CA GLU A 166 -22.74 -12.57 7.71
C GLU A 166 -23.07 -12.83 9.18
N GLU A 167 -23.29 -11.78 9.94
CA GLU A 167 -23.83 -11.93 11.30
C GLU A 167 -25.29 -12.37 11.18
N GLU A 168 -25.57 -13.55 11.75
CA GLU A 168 -26.95 -14.03 11.86
C GLU A 168 -27.71 -13.29 12.96
#